data_7d8a108f23aa50ed134469624de4efbb
#
_entry.id   7d8a108f23aa50ed134469624de4efbb
#
_cell.length_a   1.000
_cell.length_b   1.000
_cell.length_c   1.000
_cell.angle_alpha   90.00
_cell.angle_beta   90.00
_cell.angle_gamma   90.00
#
_symmetry.space_group_name_H-M   'P 1'
#
loop_
_entity.id
_entity.type
_entity.pdbx_description
1 polymer ?
#
loop_
_entity_poly.entity_id
_entity_poly.type
_entity_poly.pdbx_seq_one_letter_code
_entity_poly.pdbx_strand_id
1 'polypeptide(L)'
;NLSPDHIGPGEHKTFEEYRSWKGQLFRRCDVGVVNIDDENTEALLEGHTCKLVTYGRSEKADYRAEGCELLRTHDFLGVAFHVSGRDNMDVRVNMPGEFSVYNALAALAVGKVLGLPDAAIHEGLGKCVVKGRVELVPISKKFTILLDYAHNEVSTESLLTTLRAYHPHRLVVVFGCGGNRSKLRRYGMGETCAKMADFSILTEDNNRFEKIEDILADIRVGMNKGNPDAKFVEIPDRLDALHYAVDHAQEGDLIAVIGKGHETYRDREGVKTPFLERELLEEYAQQIGLE
;
A
#
# COMPACT_ATOMS: atom_id res chain seq x y z
N ASN A 1 9.02 -9.34 -8.86
CA ASN A 1 9.11 -8.57 -10.10
C ASN A 1 10.36 -7.70 -10.10
N LEU A 2 10.94 -7.47 -11.27
CA LEU A 2 12.07 -6.59 -11.46
C LEU A 2 11.66 -5.36 -12.27
N SER A 3 12.08 -4.19 -11.80
CA SER A 3 11.95 -2.92 -12.52
C SER A 3 13.25 -2.13 -12.37
N PRO A 4 13.52 -1.16 -13.24
CA PRO A 4 14.68 -0.28 -13.08
C PRO A 4 14.69 0.41 -11.73
N ASP A 5 15.65 0.05 -10.88
CA ASP A 5 15.86 0.59 -9.55
C ASP A 5 17.35 0.47 -9.20
N HIS A 6 17.81 1.23 -8.23
CA HIS A 6 19.22 1.23 -7.82
C HIS A 6 20.22 1.47 -8.98
N ILE A 7 19.88 2.38 -9.89
CA ILE A 7 20.72 2.78 -11.01
C ILE A 7 21.15 4.23 -10.83
N GLY A 8 22.43 4.47 -10.56
CA GLY A 8 22.94 5.81 -10.33
C GLY A 8 24.36 5.86 -9.78
N PRO A 9 24.87 7.06 -9.47
CA PRO A 9 26.20 7.23 -8.88
C PRO A 9 26.32 6.50 -7.53
N GLY A 10 27.23 5.52 -7.44
CA GLY A 10 27.44 4.71 -6.24
C GLY A 10 26.55 3.47 -6.15
N GLU A 11 25.73 3.23 -7.15
CA GLU A 11 24.87 2.04 -7.32
C GLU A 11 25.24 1.29 -8.61
N HIS A 12 24.28 0.54 -9.19
CA HIS A 12 24.52 -0.16 -10.46
C HIS A 12 24.58 0.82 -11.65
N LYS A 13 25.39 0.51 -12.64
CA LYS A 13 25.55 1.36 -13.84
C LYS A 13 24.39 1.21 -14.80
N THR A 14 23.82 0.01 -14.92
CA THR A 14 22.72 -0.30 -15.82
C THR A 14 21.72 -1.26 -15.17
N PHE A 15 20.53 -1.36 -15.77
CA PHE A 15 19.51 -2.31 -15.33
C PHE A 15 19.98 -3.76 -15.52
N GLU A 16 20.72 -4.06 -16.59
CA GLU A 16 21.29 -5.38 -16.86
C GLU A 16 22.27 -5.78 -15.75
N GLU A 17 23.12 -4.86 -15.30
CA GLU A 17 24.02 -5.09 -14.18
C GLU A 17 23.22 -5.40 -12.90
N TYR A 18 22.23 -4.56 -12.56
CA TYR A 18 21.35 -4.78 -11.42
C TYR A 18 20.66 -6.15 -11.49
N ARG A 19 20.07 -6.51 -12.64
CA ARG A 19 19.43 -7.80 -12.87
C ARG A 19 20.43 -8.95 -12.71
N SER A 20 21.62 -8.84 -13.25
CA SER A 20 22.68 -9.86 -13.12
C SER A 20 23.07 -10.10 -11.66
N TRP A 21 23.18 -9.03 -10.86
CA TRP A 21 23.43 -9.15 -9.42
C TRP A 21 22.30 -9.86 -8.69
N LYS A 22 21.04 -9.56 -9.00
CA LYS A 22 19.88 -10.30 -8.46
C LYS A 22 19.91 -11.78 -8.86
N GLY A 23 20.33 -12.10 -10.08
CA GLY A 23 20.48 -13.46 -10.59
C GLY A 23 21.52 -14.32 -9.83
N GLN A 24 22.48 -13.71 -9.12
CA GLN A 24 23.45 -14.44 -8.30
C GLN A 24 22.77 -15.29 -7.21
N LEU A 25 21.57 -14.92 -6.74
CA LEU A 25 20.81 -15.73 -5.79
C LEU A 25 20.57 -17.13 -6.33
N PHE A 26 20.10 -17.23 -7.58
CA PHE A 26 19.75 -18.51 -8.23
C PHE A 26 20.95 -19.38 -8.60
N ARG A 27 22.16 -18.82 -8.51
CA ARG A 27 23.42 -19.56 -8.68
C ARG A 27 24.02 -20.05 -7.36
N ARG A 28 23.41 -19.69 -6.22
CA ARG A 28 23.96 -19.94 -4.88
C ARG A 28 22.98 -20.60 -3.91
N CYS A 29 21.71 -20.74 -4.29
CA CYS A 29 20.70 -21.43 -3.48
C CYS A 29 20.46 -22.85 -4.00
N ASP A 30 19.91 -23.73 -3.16
CA ASP A 30 19.52 -25.08 -3.54
C ASP A 30 18.17 -25.07 -4.27
N VAL A 31 17.25 -24.21 -3.83
CA VAL A 31 15.91 -24.03 -4.43
C VAL A 31 15.65 -22.56 -4.68
N GLY A 32 15.32 -22.22 -5.92
CA GLY A 32 14.92 -20.87 -6.33
C GLY A 32 13.42 -20.80 -6.58
N VAL A 33 12.73 -19.91 -5.85
CA VAL A 33 11.29 -19.60 -6.07
C VAL A 33 11.17 -18.36 -6.93
N VAL A 34 10.51 -18.46 -8.10
CA VAL A 34 10.53 -17.40 -9.10
C VAL A 34 9.18 -17.17 -9.75
N ASN A 35 8.84 -15.89 -10.00
CA ASN A 35 7.68 -15.49 -10.79
C ASN A 35 7.97 -15.67 -12.28
N ILE A 36 7.27 -16.57 -12.98
CA ILE A 36 7.47 -16.81 -14.41
C ILE A 36 6.72 -15.83 -15.32
N ASP A 37 5.86 -14.99 -14.77
CA ASP A 37 5.13 -13.97 -15.52
C ASP A 37 5.93 -12.66 -15.65
N ASP A 38 7.06 -12.51 -14.94
CA ASP A 38 7.94 -11.36 -15.08
C ASP A 38 8.81 -11.50 -16.34
N GLU A 39 8.77 -10.51 -17.21
CA GLU A 39 9.51 -10.47 -18.48
C GLU A 39 11.04 -10.63 -18.31
N ASN A 40 11.56 -10.30 -17.13
CA ASN A 40 12.99 -10.41 -16.82
C ASN A 40 13.40 -11.79 -16.29
N THR A 41 12.46 -12.70 -16.07
CA THR A 41 12.73 -13.98 -15.39
C THR A 41 13.74 -14.84 -16.15
N GLU A 42 13.63 -14.94 -17.46
CA GLU A 42 14.56 -15.73 -18.27
C GLU A 42 16.00 -15.23 -18.12
N ALA A 43 16.21 -13.92 -18.26
CA ALA A 43 17.52 -13.31 -18.12
C ALA A 43 18.02 -13.29 -16.66
N LEU A 44 17.11 -13.24 -15.67
CA LEU A 44 17.45 -13.36 -14.26
C LEU A 44 18.01 -14.75 -13.92
N LEU A 45 17.46 -15.78 -14.55
CA LEU A 45 17.82 -17.18 -14.32
C LEU A 45 19.02 -17.65 -15.17
N GLU A 46 19.60 -16.79 -15.99
CA GLU A 46 20.75 -17.17 -16.82
C GLU A 46 21.88 -17.77 -15.96
N GLY A 47 22.28 -19.00 -16.28
CA GLY A 47 23.32 -19.74 -15.55
C GLY A 47 22.94 -20.16 -14.13
N HIS A 48 21.64 -20.25 -13.78
CA HIS A 48 21.20 -20.79 -12.50
C HIS A 48 21.60 -22.27 -12.34
N THR A 49 21.81 -22.70 -11.11
CA THR A 49 22.17 -24.07 -10.75
C THR A 49 21.19 -24.72 -9.78
N CYS A 50 20.25 -23.93 -9.25
CA CYS A 50 19.26 -24.38 -8.28
C CYS A 50 18.08 -25.13 -8.91
N LYS A 51 17.37 -25.91 -8.12
CA LYS A 51 16.06 -26.44 -8.47
C LYS A 51 15.05 -25.28 -8.48
N LEU A 52 14.36 -25.11 -9.60
CA LEU A 52 13.35 -24.05 -9.71
C LEU A 52 11.98 -24.52 -9.22
N VAL A 53 11.32 -23.63 -8.52
CA VAL A 53 9.89 -23.68 -8.18
C VAL A 53 9.28 -22.40 -8.69
N THR A 54 8.31 -22.52 -9.58
CA THR A 54 7.73 -21.40 -10.32
C THR A 54 6.35 -21.04 -9.79
N TYR A 55 6.03 -19.76 -9.83
CA TYR A 55 4.68 -19.27 -9.52
C TYR A 55 4.28 -18.17 -10.50
N GLY A 56 2.97 -17.97 -10.65
CA GLY A 56 2.41 -16.97 -11.54
C GLY A 56 0.94 -17.22 -11.88
N ARG A 57 0.46 -16.55 -12.93
CA ARG A 57 -0.86 -16.79 -13.54
C ARG A 57 -0.75 -17.67 -14.81
N SER A 58 0.47 -17.83 -15.34
CA SER A 58 0.75 -18.67 -16.50
C SER A 58 0.42 -20.13 -16.21
N GLU A 59 -0.12 -20.82 -17.21
CA GLU A 59 -0.39 -22.27 -17.16
C GLU A 59 0.87 -23.13 -16.94
N LYS A 60 2.04 -22.55 -17.14
CA LYS A 60 3.33 -23.21 -16.94
C LYS A 60 3.85 -23.09 -15.51
N ALA A 61 3.18 -22.32 -14.64
CA ALA A 61 3.59 -22.14 -13.26
C ALA A 61 3.34 -23.41 -12.43
N ASP A 62 4.29 -23.75 -11.55
CA ASP A 62 4.11 -24.83 -10.56
C ASP A 62 2.97 -24.51 -9.57
N TYR A 63 2.87 -23.25 -9.16
CA TYR A 63 1.77 -22.72 -8.35
C TYR A 63 1.11 -21.59 -9.14
N ARG A 64 -0.11 -21.83 -9.63
CA ARG A 64 -0.84 -20.91 -10.50
C ARG A 64 -2.02 -20.29 -9.76
N ALA A 65 -2.17 -18.97 -9.84
CA ALA A 65 -3.38 -18.30 -9.36
C ALA A 65 -4.43 -18.20 -10.46
N GLU A 66 -5.65 -18.62 -10.13
CA GLU A 66 -6.84 -18.57 -10.99
C GLU A 66 -7.99 -17.89 -10.26
N GLY A 67 -8.96 -17.33 -10.99
CA GLY A 67 -10.17 -16.76 -10.41
C GLY A 67 -9.88 -15.63 -9.41
N CYS A 68 -8.91 -14.76 -9.72
CA CYS A 68 -8.53 -13.69 -8.80
C CYS A 68 -9.65 -12.66 -8.66
N GLU A 69 -10.07 -12.41 -7.42
CA GLU A 69 -11.11 -11.47 -7.05
C GLU A 69 -10.60 -10.46 -6.03
N LEU A 70 -10.99 -9.20 -6.20
CA LEU A 70 -10.79 -8.15 -5.21
C LEU A 70 -11.96 -8.17 -4.22
N LEU A 71 -11.68 -8.38 -2.94
CA LEU A 71 -12.69 -8.49 -1.90
C LEU A 71 -12.58 -7.34 -0.91
N ARG A 72 -13.72 -6.73 -0.61
CA ARG A 72 -13.85 -5.69 0.40
C ARG A 72 -15.04 -5.98 1.32
N THR A 73 -14.77 -6.00 2.62
CA THR A 73 -15.77 -5.96 3.69
C THR A 73 -15.37 -4.87 4.70
N HIS A 74 -16.09 -4.72 5.80
CA HIS A 74 -15.73 -3.75 6.84
C HIS A 74 -14.39 -4.06 7.53
N ASP A 75 -14.00 -5.33 7.59
CA ASP A 75 -12.82 -5.86 8.29
C ASP A 75 -11.80 -6.53 7.36
N PHE A 76 -12.07 -6.54 6.05
CA PHE A 76 -11.22 -7.17 5.06
C PHE A 76 -11.10 -6.30 3.80
N LEU A 77 -9.88 -6.04 3.38
CA LEU A 77 -9.57 -5.42 2.10
C LEU A 77 -8.40 -6.18 1.48
N GLY A 78 -8.68 -7.00 0.48
CA GLY A 78 -7.64 -7.88 -0.03
C GLY A 78 -8.05 -8.61 -1.29
N VAL A 79 -7.39 -9.74 -1.53
CA VAL A 79 -7.61 -10.58 -2.71
C VAL A 79 -7.95 -12.01 -2.31
N ALA A 80 -8.78 -12.66 -3.14
CA ALA A 80 -9.01 -14.09 -3.08
C ALA A 80 -8.68 -14.71 -4.44
N PHE A 81 -8.18 -15.93 -4.44
CA PHE A 81 -7.86 -16.67 -5.66
C PHE A 81 -7.74 -18.16 -5.35
N HIS A 82 -7.90 -18.97 -6.37
CA HIS A 82 -7.63 -20.40 -6.33
C HIS A 82 -6.18 -20.68 -6.76
N VAL A 83 -5.49 -21.55 -6.03
CA VAL A 83 -4.16 -22.05 -6.41
C VAL A 83 -4.34 -23.40 -7.07
N SER A 84 -3.82 -23.56 -8.29
CA SER A 84 -3.77 -24.81 -9.05
C SER A 84 -2.32 -25.20 -9.39
N GLY A 85 -2.13 -26.38 -9.98
CA GLY A 85 -0.82 -26.92 -10.36
C GLY A 85 -0.31 -27.94 -9.36
N ARG A 86 0.78 -27.65 -8.62
CA ARG A 86 1.31 -28.57 -7.59
C ARG A 86 0.45 -28.61 -6.33
N ASP A 87 -0.52 -27.70 -6.22
CA ASP A 87 -1.45 -27.62 -5.10
C ASP A 87 -2.86 -27.35 -5.59
N ASN A 88 -3.84 -27.49 -4.72
CA ASN A 88 -5.25 -27.22 -4.98
C ASN A 88 -5.87 -26.61 -3.73
N MET A 89 -5.90 -25.27 -3.64
CA MET A 89 -6.39 -24.59 -2.44
C MET A 89 -6.91 -23.20 -2.74
N ASP A 90 -7.96 -22.80 -2.00
CA ASP A 90 -8.44 -21.42 -2.03
C ASP A 90 -7.61 -20.57 -1.06
N VAL A 91 -7.22 -19.39 -1.49
CA VAL A 91 -6.38 -18.47 -0.72
C VAL A 91 -7.07 -17.13 -0.59
N ARG A 92 -7.06 -16.58 0.62
CA ARG A 92 -7.46 -15.20 0.92
C ARG A 92 -6.30 -14.47 1.56
N VAL A 93 -6.01 -13.27 1.09
CA VAL A 93 -4.91 -12.43 1.58
C VAL A 93 -5.47 -11.06 1.94
N ASN A 94 -5.31 -10.65 3.20
CA ASN A 94 -5.75 -9.34 3.68
C ASN A 94 -4.73 -8.25 3.32
N MET A 95 -4.41 -8.18 2.04
CA MET A 95 -3.58 -7.12 1.45
C MET A 95 -4.17 -6.78 0.09
N PRO A 96 -4.49 -5.51 -0.17
CA PRO A 96 -5.15 -5.11 -1.40
C PRO A 96 -4.22 -5.11 -2.61
N GLY A 97 -4.86 -5.14 -3.77
CA GLY A 97 -4.22 -5.03 -5.07
C GLY A 97 -3.79 -6.37 -5.67
N GLU A 98 -3.85 -6.44 -6.99
CA GLU A 98 -3.52 -7.65 -7.73
C GLU A 98 -2.06 -8.12 -7.54
N PHE A 99 -1.14 -7.20 -7.22
CA PHE A 99 0.25 -7.56 -6.90
C PHE A 99 0.35 -8.43 -5.64
N SER A 100 -0.64 -8.37 -4.75
CA SER A 100 -0.70 -9.20 -3.54
C SER A 100 -0.91 -10.68 -3.87
N VAL A 101 -1.50 -11.00 -5.02
CA VAL A 101 -1.59 -12.37 -5.53
C VAL A 101 -0.20 -12.96 -5.74
N TYR A 102 0.69 -12.23 -6.42
CA TYR A 102 2.06 -12.68 -6.66
C TYR A 102 2.88 -12.80 -5.37
N ASN A 103 2.71 -11.84 -4.44
CA ASN A 103 3.38 -11.89 -3.14
C ASN A 103 2.93 -13.10 -2.32
N ALA A 104 1.63 -13.39 -2.34
CA ALA A 104 1.05 -14.55 -1.65
C ALA A 104 1.50 -15.88 -2.28
N LEU A 105 1.50 -15.98 -3.61
CA LEU A 105 2.03 -17.15 -4.32
C LEU A 105 3.52 -17.41 -4.00
N ALA A 106 4.32 -16.35 -3.93
CA ALA A 106 5.72 -16.47 -3.53
C ALA A 106 5.86 -17.01 -2.10
N ALA A 107 5.09 -16.45 -1.15
CA ALA A 107 5.10 -16.90 0.24
C ALA A 107 4.60 -18.34 0.39
N LEU A 108 3.52 -18.71 -0.33
CA LEU A 108 2.98 -20.07 -0.39
C LEU A 108 4.03 -21.03 -0.93
N ALA A 109 4.64 -20.73 -2.08
CA ALA A 109 5.65 -21.59 -2.71
C ALA A 109 6.85 -21.81 -1.80
N VAL A 110 7.33 -20.76 -1.11
CA VAL A 110 8.40 -20.88 -0.10
C VAL A 110 7.93 -21.73 1.08
N GLY A 111 6.72 -21.52 1.61
CA GLY A 111 6.15 -22.34 2.68
C GLY A 111 6.10 -23.83 2.32
N LYS A 112 5.67 -24.15 1.09
CA LYS A 112 5.65 -25.54 0.59
C LYS A 112 7.05 -26.14 0.43
N VAL A 113 8.02 -25.36 -0.07
CA VAL A 113 9.42 -25.79 -0.14
C VAL A 113 10.00 -26.11 1.25
N LEU A 114 9.60 -25.34 2.26
CA LEU A 114 10.00 -25.56 3.66
C LEU A 114 9.18 -26.65 4.38
N GLY A 115 8.17 -27.23 3.72
CA GLY A 115 7.33 -28.28 4.29
C GLY A 115 6.34 -27.80 5.35
N LEU A 116 5.93 -26.52 5.28
CA LEU A 116 4.92 -25.99 6.19
C LEU A 116 3.55 -26.63 5.92
N PRO A 117 2.74 -26.92 6.95
CA PRO A 117 1.37 -27.39 6.79
C PRO A 117 0.49 -26.35 6.08
N ASP A 118 -0.47 -26.81 5.27
CA ASP A 118 -1.41 -25.94 4.55
C ASP A 118 -2.18 -25.00 5.47
N ALA A 119 -2.62 -25.52 6.61
CA ALA A 119 -3.31 -24.72 7.63
C ALA A 119 -2.46 -23.53 8.11
N ALA A 120 -1.14 -23.71 8.28
CA ALA A 120 -0.24 -22.64 8.71
C ALA A 120 -0.03 -21.59 7.58
N ILE A 121 0.05 -22.05 6.32
CA ILE A 121 0.14 -21.16 5.16
C ILE A 121 -1.14 -20.32 5.02
N HIS A 122 -2.31 -20.98 5.12
CA HIS A 122 -3.61 -20.31 5.09
C HIS A 122 -3.75 -19.26 6.19
N GLU A 123 -3.46 -19.64 7.42
CA GLU A 123 -3.56 -18.76 8.57
C GLU A 123 -2.60 -17.57 8.43
N GLY A 124 -1.35 -17.81 8.01
CA GLY A 124 -0.35 -16.78 7.82
C GLY A 124 -0.73 -15.77 6.74
N LEU A 125 -1.22 -16.24 5.59
CA LEU A 125 -1.66 -15.37 4.49
C LEU A 125 -2.93 -14.60 4.85
N GLY A 126 -3.92 -15.24 5.49
CA GLY A 126 -5.19 -14.61 5.87
C GLY A 126 -5.05 -13.56 6.97
N LYS A 127 -4.07 -13.74 7.87
CA LYS A 127 -3.79 -12.80 8.98
C LYS A 127 -2.65 -11.82 8.68
N CYS A 128 -2.12 -11.83 7.44
CA CYS A 128 -1.01 -10.95 7.09
C CYS A 128 -1.43 -9.48 7.21
N VAL A 129 -0.77 -8.73 8.07
CA VAL A 129 -0.91 -7.28 8.22
C VAL A 129 0.48 -6.67 8.22
N VAL A 130 0.68 -5.69 7.35
CA VAL A 130 1.92 -4.89 7.35
C VAL A 130 1.57 -3.51 7.90
N LYS A 131 2.08 -3.21 9.10
CA LYS A 131 1.82 -1.94 9.78
C LYS A 131 2.13 -0.75 8.86
N GLY A 132 1.16 0.15 8.72
CA GLY A 132 1.26 1.35 7.91
C GLY A 132 1.35 1.10 6.39
N ARG A 133 0.95 -0.07 5.92
CA ARG A 133 0.81 -0.42 4.51
C ARG A 133 -0.58 -0.96 4.26
N VAL A 134 -1.47 -0.11 3.79
CA VAL A 134 -2.91 -0.38 3.63
C VAL A 134 -3.48 -1.09 4.87
N GLU A 135 -3.11 -0.60 6.02
CA GLU A 135 -3.48 -1.17 7.31
C GLU A 135 -4.91 -0.78 7.66
N LEU A 136 -5.83 -1.72 7.66
CA LEU A 136 -7.23 -1.49 8.02
C LEU A 136 -7.38 -1.12 9.51
N VAL A 137 -8.25 -0.16 9.77
CA VAL A 137 -8.74 0.19 11.12
C VAL A 137 -10.24 -0.10 11.17
N PRO A 138 -10.66 -1.29 11.67
CA PRO A 138 -12.04 -1.75 11.57
C PRO A 138 -12.94 -1.11 12.67
N ILE A 139 -13.22 0.19 12.53
CA ILE A 139 -14.03 0.97 13.49
C ILE A 139 -15.50 1.09 13.10
N SER A 140 -15.90 0.68 11.90
CA SER A 140 -17.29 0.76 11.44
C SER A 140 -17.63 -0.34 10.44
N LYS A 141 -18.89 -0.76 10.44
CA LYS A 141 -19.44 -1.65 9.41
C LYS A 141 -19.96 -0.89 8.18
N LYS A 142 -20.10 0.43 8.26
CA LYS A 142 -20.67 1.26 7.20
C LYS A 142 -19.62 1.73 6.19
N PHE A 143 -18.39 1.97 6.64
CA PHE A 143 -17.30 2.45 5.80
C PHE A 143 -15.99 1.74 6.15
N THR A 144 -15.03 1.82 5.26
CA THR A 144 -13.69 1.27 5.46
C THR A 144 -12.70 2.43 5.67
N ILE A 145 -11.87 2.38 6.72
CA ILE A 145 -10.76 3.30 6.90
C ILE A 145 -9.44 2.54 6.98
N LEU A 146 -8.39 3.10 6.39
CA LEU A 146 -7.07 2.50 6.36
C LEU A 146 -5.96 3.53 6.53
N LEU A 147 -4.81 3.06 7.01
CA LEU A 147 -3.58 3.83 7.17
C LEU A 147 -2.55 3.36 6.15
N ASP A 148 -1.88 4.30 5.46
CA ASP A 148 -0.80 3.99 4.54
C ASP A 148 0.35 5.00 4.60
N TYR A 149 1.55 4.54 4.25
CA TYR A 149 2.77 5.36 4.25
C TYR A 149 2.99 6.12 2.94
N ALA A 150 2.08 6.08 1.98
CA ALA A 150 2.20 6.84 0.74
C ALA A 150 2.40 8.34 1.04
N HIS A 151 3.52 8.90 0.63
CA HIS A 151 3.95 10.25 0.99
C HIS A 151 4.63 11.01 -0.17
N ASN A 152 4.43 10.55 -1.39
CA ASN A 152 4.84 11.20 -2.63
C ASN A 152 3.85 10.86 -3.75
N GLU A 153 3.95 11.59 -4.87
CA GLU A 153 3.05 11.47 -6.03
C GLU A 153 2.89 10.01 -6.49
N VAL A 154 3.99 9.34 -6.81
CA VAL A 154 3.99 7.98 -7.37
C VAL A 154 3.34 6.96 -6.43
N SER A 155 3.70 6.98 -5.13
CA SER A 155 3.11 6.07 -4.16
C SER A 155 1.63 6.38 -3.90
N THR A 156 1.23 7.65 -3.91
CA THR A 156 -0.16 8.06 -3.77
C THR A 156 -0.99 7.62 -4.97
N GLU A 157 -0.50 7.82 -6.20
CA GLU A 157 -1.17 7.37 -7.42
C GLU A 157 -1.36 5.85 -7.44
N SER A 158 -0.32 5.10 -7.12
CA SER A 158 -0.36 3.63 -7.05
C SER A 158 -1.38 3.15 -6.01
N LEU A 159 -1.40 3.75 -4.82
CA LEU A 159 -2.35 3.43 -3.77
C LEU A 159 -3.79 3.73 -4.22
N LEU A 160 -4.06 4.95 -4.69
CA LEU A 160 -5.42 5.36 -5.07
C LEU A 160 -5.94 4.55 -6.26
N THR A 161 -5.09 4.20 -7.22
CA THR A 161 -5.43 3.29 -8.32
C THR A 161 -5.87 1.93 -7.77
N THR A 162 -5.09 1.38 -6.83
CA THR A 162 -5.42 0.10 -6.17
C THR A 162 -6.77 0.18 -5.44
N LEU A 163 -7.00 1.26 -4.68
CA LEU A 163 -8.22 1.42 -3.89
C LEU A 163 -9.46 1.65 -4.76
N ARG A 164 -9.33 2.34 -5.90
CA ARG A 164 -10.41 2.53 -6.87
C ARG A 164 -10.92 1.22 -7.46
N ALA A 165 -10.05 0.23 -7.64
CA ALA A 165 -10.44 -1.08 -8.15
C ALA A 165 -11.43 -1.84 -7.24
N TYR A 166 -11.58 -1.41 -5.98
CA TYR A 166 -12.59 -1.95 -5.04
C TYR A 166 -13.95 -1.25 -5.13
N HIS A 167 -14.15 -0.34 -6.10
CA HIS A 167 -15.39 0.37 -6.38
C HIS A 167 -16.05 1.00 -5.12
N PRO A 168 -15.32 1.81 -4.34
CA PRO A 168 -15.92 2.48 -3.19
C PRO A 168 -17.03 3.44 -3.62
N HIS A 169 -18.00 3.71 -2.75
CA HIS A 169 -19.00 4.76 -2.95
C HIS A 169 -18.33 6.13 -3.14
N ARG A 170 -17.42 6.47 -2.20
CA ARG A 170 -16.47 7.58 -2.34
C ARG A 170 -15.08 7.10 -1.92
N LEU A 171 -14.06 7.55 -2.61
CA LEU A 171 -12.67 7.48 -2.16
C LEU A 171 -12.30 8.80 -1.50
N VAL A 172 -12.17 8.79 -0.17
CA VAL A 172 -11.79 9.94 0.64
C VAL A 172 -10.32 9.82 1.03
N VAL A 173 -9.56 10.91 0.91
CA VAL A 173 -8.13 10.90 1.24
C VAL A 173 -7.83 11.95 2.30
N VAL A 174 -7.25 11.53 3.43
CA VAL A 174 -6.73 12.41 4.49
C VAL A 174 -5.21 12.45 4.35
N PHE A 175 -4.66 13.63 4.04
CA PHE A 175 -3.22 13.72 3.84
C PHE A 175 -2.64 15.11 4.16
N GLY A 176 -1.36 15.10 4.45
CA GLY A 176 -0.52 16.27 4.57
C GLY A 176 0.85 16.00 3.95
N CYS A 177 1.74 16.97 4.07
CA CYS A 177 3.11 16.84 3.62
C CYS A 177 4.09 17.31 4.68
N GLY A 178 5.24 16.64 4.76
CA GLY A 178 6.28 17.00 5.72
C GLY A 178 6.91 18.35 5.41
N GLY A 179 7.16 19.13 6.46
CA GLY A 179 7.96 20.35 6.39
C GLY A 179 9.46 20.06 6.16
N ASN A 180 10.21 21.06 5.70
CA ASN A 180 11.63 20.97 5.34
C ASN A 180 11.90 19.85 4.31
N ARG A 181 10.98 19.69 3.35
CA ARG A 181 11.05 18.74 2.25
C ARG A 181 10.76 19.46 0.93
N SER A 182 11.01 18.77 -0.19
CA SER A 182 10.77 19.31 -1.52
C SER A 182 9.30 19.73 -1.70
N LYS A 183 9.07 20.99 -2.11
CA LYS A 183 7.75 21.52 -2.45
C LYS A 183 7.10 20.78 -3.62
N LEU A 184 7.89 20.21 -4.55
CA LEU A 184 7.38 19.41 -5.67
C LEU A 184 6.51 18.25 -5.18
N ARG A 185 6.86 17.67 -4.02
CA ARG A 185 6.06 16.60 -3.41
C ARG A 185 4.66 17.08 -3.02
N ARG A 186 4.53 18.30 -2.49
CA ARG A 186 3.26 18.90 -2.10
C ARG A 186 2.37 19.12 -3.31
N TYR A 187 2.95 19.69 -4.37
CA TYR A 187 2.25 19.91 -5.64
C TYR A 187 1.81 18.58 -6.28
N GLY A 188 2.70 17.58 -6.37
CA GLY A 188 2.41 16.28 -6.95
C GLY A 188 1.33 15.51 -6.18
N MET A 189 1.42 15.44 -4.85
CA MET A 189 0.38 14.79 -4.04
C MET A 189 -0.97 15.49 -4.15
N GLY A 190 -1.00 16.83 -4.10
CA GLY A 190 -2.21 17.62 -4.32
C GLY A 190 -2.84 17.34 -5.68
N GLU A 191 -2.03 17.37 -6.75
CA GLU A 191 -2.48 17.10 -8.12
C GLU A 191 -3.06 15.69 -8.26
N THR A 192 -2.39 14.67 -7.71
CA THR A 192 -2.85 13.28 -7.74
C THR A 192 -4.15 13.09 -6.97
N CYS A 193 -4.25 13.62 -5.76
CA CYS A 193 -5.46 13.50 -4.96
C CYS A 193 -6.65 14.23 -5.61
N ALA A 194 -6.44 15.41 -6.21
CA ALA A 194 -7.49 16.13 -6.92
C ALA A 194 -8.05 15.38 -8.14
N LYS A 195 -7.20 14.60 -8.82
CA LYS A 195 -7.62 13.78 -9.98
C LYS A 195 -8.32 12.48 -9.59
N MET A 196 -7.94 11.89 -8.46
CA MET A 196 -8.28 10.51 -8.15
C MET A 196 -9.22 10.34 -6.96
N ALA A 197 -9.26 11.27 -6.01
CA ALA A 197 -10.16 11.22 -4.87
C ALA A 197 -11.50 11.93 -5.16
N ASP A 198 -12.59 11.45 -4.53
CA ASP A 198 -13.88 12.13 -4.57
C ASP A 198 -13.95 13.27 -3.56
N PHE A 199 -13.17 13.16 -2.47
CA PHE A 199 -13.03 14.17 -1.44
C PHE A 199 -11.66 14.09 -0.77
N SER A 200 -11.04 15.23 -0.48
CA SER A 200 -9.75 15.30 0.18
C SER A 200 -9.81 16.13 1.46
N ILE A 201 -9.16 15.66 2.52
CA ILE A 201 -8.99 16.39 3.77
C ILE A 201 -7.51 16.71 3.89
N LEU A 202 -7.18 17.99 3.71
CA LEU A 202 -5.81 18.50 3.76
C LEU A 202 -5.46 18.85 5.20
N THR A 203 -4.38 18.29 5.72
CA THR A 203 -3.99 18.45 7.11
C THR A 203 -2.48 18.46 7.27
N GLU A 204 -2.01 18.53 8.50
CA GLU A 204 -0.58 18.40 8.80
C GLU A 204 -0.09 16.96 8.64
N ASP A 205 1.23 16.84 8.45
CA ASP A 205 2.00 15.65 8.71
C ASP A 205 3.06 16.00 9.79
N ASN A 206 4.34 15.88 9.52
CA ASN A 206 5.43 16.37 10.35
C ASN A 206 5.86 17.77 9.85
N ASN A 207 5.29 18.83 10.41
CA ASN A 207 5.53 20.19 9.93
C ASN A 207 6.97 20.66 10.17
N ARG A 208 7.63 20.06 11.16
CA ARG A 208 8.97 20.46 11.61
C ARG A 208 9.01 21.97 11.91
N PHE A 209 9.81 22.71 11.14
CA PHE A 209 9.99 24.16 11.33
C PHE A 209 9.23 25.03 10.32
N GLU A 210 8.35 24.43 9.50
CA GLU A 210 7.49 25.18 8.57
C GLU A 210 6.08 25.39 9.16
N LYS A 211 5.47 26.52 8.81
CA LYS A 211 4.07 26.78 9.16
C LYS A 211 3.15 25.88 8.36
N ILE A 212 2.14 25.36 9.02
CA ILE A 212 1.18 24.45 8.36
C ILE A 212 0.42 25.18 7.24
N GLU A 213 0.11 26.45 7.40
CA GLU A 213 -0.61 27.26 6.42
C GLU A 213 0.16 27.35 5.09
N ASP A 214 1.50 27.46 5.15
CA ASP A 214 2.35 27.49 3.97
C ASP A 214 2.38 26.13 3.25
N ILE A 215 2.40 25.04 4.02
CA ILE A 215 2.36 23.67 3.47
C ILE A 215 1.02 23.41 2.78
N LEU A 216 -0.10 23.78 3.45
CA LEU A 216 -1.44 23.64 2.88
C LEU A 216 -1.63 24.51 1.63
N ALA A 217 -1.08 25.72 1.61
CA ALA A 217 -1.09 26.59 0.44
C ALA A 217 -0.38 25.93 -0.77
N ASP A 218 0.78 25.31 -0.55
CA ASP A 218 1.49 24.57 -1.60
C ASP A 218 0.66 23.35 -2.09
N ILE A 219 0.03 22.59 -1.18
CA ILE A 219 -0.83 21.44 -1.56
C ILE A 219 -2.03 21.93 -2.38
N ARG A 220 -2.66 23.04 -2.00
CA ARG A 220 -3.78 23.65 -2.72
C ARG A 220 -3.42 24.05 -4.14
N VAL A 221 -2.19 24.52 -4.38
CA VAL A 221 -1.71 24.76 -5.75
C VAL A 221 -1.75 23.49 -6.57
N GLY A 222 -1.31 22.35 -6.00
CA GLY A 222 -1.39 21.05 -6.64
C GLY A 222 -2.84 20.61 -6.89
N MET A 223 -3.72 20.77 -5.89
CA MET A 223 -5.15 20.46 -6.01
C MET A 223 -5.79 21.19 -7.18
N ASN A 224 -5.60 22.52 -7.26
CA ASN A 224 -6.16 23.35 -8.33
C ASN A 224 -5.59 23.00 -9.71
N LYS A 225 -4.31 22.59 -9.78
CA LYS A 225 -3.68 22.13 -11.02
C LYS A 225 -4.25 20.81 -11.48
N GLY A 226 -4.51 19.88 -10.56
CA GLY A 226 -5.03 18.55 -10.87
C GLY A 226 -6.49 18.57 -11.31
N ASN A 227 -7.32 19.26 -10.57
CA ASN A 227 -8.74 19.48 -10.86
C ASN A 227 -9.25 20.71 -10.10
N PRO A 228 -9.55 21.83 -10.79
CA PRO A 228 -10.05 23.05 -10.14
C PRO A 228 -11.38 22.86 -9.40
N ASP A 229 -12.17 21.84 -9.78
CA ASP A 229 -13.48 21.53 -9.17
C ASP A 229 -13.36 20.44 -8.09
N ALA A 230 -12.14 20.01 -7.73
CA ALA A 230 -11.91 19.01 -6.71
C ALA A 230 -12.48 19.46 -5.36
N LYS A 231 -13.20 18.55 -4.71
CA LYS A 231 -13.81 18.82 -3.39
C LYS A 231 -12.79 18.51 -2.30
N PHE A 232 -12.51 19.51 -1.47
CA PHE A 232 -11.63 19.34 -0.32
C PHE A 232 -11.97 20.29 0.83
N VAL A 233 -11.45 19.96 2.01
CA VAL A 233 -11.44 20.81 3.21
C VAL A 233 -10.03 20.88 3.77
N GLU A 234 -9.69 22.03 4.36
CA GLU A 234 -8.42 22.20 5.09
C GLU A 234 -8.70 22.18 6.59
N ILE A 235 -8.11 21.23 7.28
CA ILE A 235 -8.18 21.07 8.75
C ILE A 235 -6.73 20.92 9.23
N PRO A 236 -6.11 22.01 9.70
CA PRO A 236 -4.69 22.04 10.04
C PRO A 236 -4.27 20.99 11.07
N ASP A 237 -5.02 20.83 12.17
CA ASP A 237 -4.71 19.78 13.16
C ASP A 237 -5.14 18.40 12.64
N ARG A 238 -4.21 17.45 12.66
CA ARG A 238 -4.43 16.12 12.10
C ARG A 238 -5.41 15.28 12.93
N LEU A 239 -5.49 15.50 14.24
CA LEU A 239 -6.48 14.81 15.07
C LEU A 239 -7.90 15.25 14.69
N ASP A 240 -8.10 16.56 14.55
CA ASP A 240 -9.39 17.11 14.11
C ASP A 240 -9.74 16.62 12.71
N ALA A 241 -8.75 16.48 11.83
CA ALA A 241 -8.95 15.94 10.48
C ALA A 241 -9.37 14.45 10.49
N LEU A 242 -8.80 13.64 11.39
CA LEU A 242 -9.22 12.24 11.58
C LEU A 242 -10.66 12.15 12.11
N HIS A 243 -11.02 12.96 13.11
CA HIS A 243 -12.40 13.05 13.64
C HIS A 243 -13.37 13.48 12.54
N TYR A 244 -13.03 14.53 11.80
CA TYR A 244 -13.85 15.01 10.67
C TYR A 244 -14.08 13.91 9.62
N ALA A 245 -13.05 13.13 9.31
CA ALA A 245 -13.16 12.04 8.34
C ALA A 245 -14.16 10.96 8.80
N VAL A 246 -14.16 10.63 10.09
CA VAL A 246 -15.10 9.68 10.71
C VAL A 246 -16.52 10.25 10.75
N ASP A 247 -16.69 11.49 11.20
CA ASP A 247 -18.00 12.14 11.38
C ASP A 247 -18.74 12.35 10.06
N HIS A 248 -18.01 12.55 8.96
CA HIS A 248 -18.56 12.81 7.62
C HIS A 248 -18.48 11.59 6.68
N ALA A 249 -18.10 10.44 7.21
CA ALA A 249 -18.10 9.18 6.47
C ALA A 249 -19.51 8.77 6.07
N GLN A 250 -19.65 8.27 4.86
CA GLN A 250 -20.91 7.76 4.31
C GLN A 250 -20.82 6.25 4.12
N GLU A 251 -21.99 5.62 4.00
CA GLU A 251 -22.04 4.19 3.72
C GLU A 251 -21.34 3.85 2.41
N GLY A 252 -20.46 2.86 2.45
CA GLY A 252 -19.67 2.43 1.30
C GLY A 252 -18.43 3.26 1.01
N ASP A 253 -18.08 4.26 1.83
CA ASP A 253 -16.85 5.02 1.68
C ASP A 253 -15.61 4.14 1.91
N LEU A 254 -14.52 4.53 1.27
CA LEU A 254 -13.19 4.07 1.56
C LEU A 254 -12.32 5.29 1.87
N ILE A 255 -11.85 5.39 3.11
CA ILE A 255 -11.09 6.52 3.65
C ILE A 255 -9.63 6.09 3.77
N ALA A 256 -8.75 6.71 3.00
CA ALA A 256 -7.32 6.49 3.06
C ALA A 256 -6.65 7.62 3.84
N VAL A 257 -6.11 7.31 5.01
CA VAL A 257 -5.28 8.22 5.80
C VAL A 257 -3.83 7.94 5.44
N ILE A 258 -3.19 8.89 4.77
CA ILE A 258 -1.88 8.65 4.16
C ILE A 258 -0.81 9.62 4.68
N GLY A 259 0.46 9.22 4.49
CA GLY A 259 1.65 9.98 4.84
C GLY A 259 2.43 9.39 6.00
N LYS A 260 1.77 9.14 7.14
CA LYS A 260 2.43 8.66 8.37
C LYS A 260 2.57 7.13 8.46
N GLY A 261 1.55 6.40 8.01
CA GLY A 261 1.56 4.94 8.02
C GLY A 261 1.90 4.36 9.41
N HIS A 262 3.11 3.82 9.57
CA HIS A 262 3.58 3.20 10.81
C HIS A 262 4.26 4.19 11.79
N GLU A 263 4.33 5.48 11.48
CA GLU A 263 4.90 6.48 12.37
C GLU A 263 4.04 6.64 13.63
N THR A 264 4.70 6.71 14.79
CA THR A 264 4.07 6.78 16.11
C THR A 264 4.15 8.16 16.74
N TYR A 265 4.54 9.18 15.97
CA TYR A 265 4.74 10.54 16.46
C TYR A 265 4.33 11.59 15.43
N ARG A 266 4.12 12.81 15.90
CA ARG A 266 4.12 14.03 15.09
C ARG A 266 5.27 14.94 15.51
N ASP A 267 5.86 15.64 14.54
CA ASP A 267 7.00 16.55 14.74
C ASP A 267 6.58 17.98 14.41
N ARG A 268 6.46 18.80 15.44
CA ARG A 268 6.19 20.23 15.36
C ARG A 268 7.35 21.00 16.00
N GLU A 269 7.98 21.90 15.26
CA GLU A 269 9.12 22.72 15.71
C GLU A 269 10.29 21.89 16.28
N GLY A 270 10.52 20.69 15.71
CA GLY A 270 11.54 19.76 16.17
C GLY A 270 11.17 18.98 17.44
N VAL A 271 9.99 19.19 18.00
CA VAL A 271 9.46 18.45 19.15
C VAL A 271 8.60 17.29 18.66
N LYS A 272 9.03 16.08 18.98
CA LYS A 272 8.28 14.85 18.69
C LYS A 272 7.34 14.53 19.86
N THR A 273 6.05 14.45 19.56
CA THR A 273 5.01 14.02 20.51
C THR A 273 4.36 12.72 20.02
N PRO A 274 3.96 11.80 20.92
CA PRO A 274 3.23 10.61 20.54
C PRO A 274 1.99 10.92 19.69
N PHE A 275 1.79 10.17 18.61
CA PHE A 275 0.64 10.31 17.74
C PHE A 275 0.45 8.99 16.97
N LEU A 276 -0.43 8.14 17.48
CA LEU A 276 -0.70 6.82 16.94
C LEU A 276 -2.10 6.83 16.29
N GLU A 277 -2.14 7.02 14.98
CA GLU A 277 -3.41 7.24 14.24
C GLU A 277 -4.43 6.11 14.46
N ARG A 278 -3.98 4.85 14.51
CA ARG A 278 -4.86 3.72 14.79
C ARG A 278 -5.55 3.86 16.15
N GLU A 279 -4.78 4.07 17.21
CA GLU A 279 -5.30 4.19 18.57
C GLU A 279 -6.26 5.37 18.69
N LEU A 280 -5.90 6.52 18.12
CA LEU A 280 -6.74 7.72 18.11
C LEU A 280 -8.08 7.50 17.40
N LEU A 281 -8.09 6.78 16.26
CA LEU A 281 -9.31 6.44 15.54
C LEU A 281 -10.17 5.44 16.33
N GLU A 282 -9.56 4.42 16.94
CA GLU A 282 -10.24 3.41 17.75
C GLU A 282 -10.86 4.05 19.02
N GLU A 283 -10.11 4.91 19.70
CA GLU A 283 -10.61 5.68 20.87
C GLU A 283 -11.76 6.60 20.49
N TYR A 284 -11.65 7.33 19.39
CA TYR A 284 -12.71 8.22 18.94
C TYR A 284 -13.99 7.46 18.57
N ALA A 285 -13.86 6.34 17.84
CA ALA A 285 -14.99 5.49 17.50
C ALA A 285 -15.74 4.97 18.75
N GLN A 286 -14.99 4.58 19.80
CA GLN A 286 -15.58 4.19 21.08
C GLN A 286 -16.30 5.35 21.77
N GLN A 287 -15.71 6.55 21.77
CA GLN A 287 -16.30 7.75 22.41
C GLN A 287 -17.65 8.13 21.78
N ILE A 288 -17.79 8.01 20.46
CA ILE A 288 -19.04 8.38 19.77
C ILE A 288 -20.00 7.19 19.61
N GLY A 289 -19.64 6.01 20.12
CA GLY A 289 -20.48 4.79 20.00
C GLY A 289 -20.65 4.31 18.57
N LEU A 290 -19.62 4.41 17.75
CA LEU A 290 -19.63 3.96 16.37
C LEU A 290 -19.59 2.41 16.34
N GLU A 291 -20.52 1.78 15.59
CA GLU A 291 -20.65 0.31 15.43
C GLU A 291 -20.33 -0.14 13.98
#